data_4e036228e1e3044d64b1b5aaab3e602c
#
_entry.id   4e036228e1e3044d64b1b5aaab3e602c
#
_cell.length_a   1.000
_cell.length_b   1.000
_cell.length_c   1.000
_cell.angle_alpha   90.00
_cell.angle_beta   90.00
_cell.angle_gamma   90.00
#
_symmetry.space_group_name_H-M   'P 1'
#
loop_
_entity.id
_entity.type
_entity.pdbx_description
1 polymer ?
#
loop_
_entity_poly.entity_id
_entity_poly.type
_entity_poly.pdbx_seq_one_letter_code
_entity_poly.pdbx_strand_id
1 'polypeptide(L)'
;MTQTKNDSDIVYRNIITRTSVRSYQDKPVEDSKIEKLLRAGMAAPSAVNIQPWHFIVVKNKATLEKIAEITPNAKMAKEAPLAIVVCGDMRNESNDLVREFWVQDVSAATQNILLAANAMELGAVWTGTYPAQNRCEAISQLLNLPSSIIPFSTIVIGYPKETQQPKDKWKEENI
;
A
#
# COMPACT_ATOMS: atom_id res chain seq x y z
N MET A 1 21.77 -3.15 -32.16
CA MET A 1 20.89 -4.29 -31.84
C MET A 1 20.16 -3.96 -30.54
N THR A 2 18.92 -3.52 -30.60
CA THR A 2 18.06 -3.26 -29.43
C THR A 2 17.65 -4.62 -28.86
N GLN A 3 18.23 -4.98 -27.73
CA GLN A 3 17.83 -6.17 -26.98
C GLN A 3 16.39 -5.94 -26.49
N THR A 4 15.43 -6.65 -27.08
CA THR A 4 14.07 -6.72 -26.55
C THR A 4 14.18 -7.30 -25.13
N LYS A 5 13.99 -6.45 -24.10
CA LYS A 5 13.91 -6.94 -22.73
C LYS A 5 12.74 -7.91 -22.67
N ASN A 6 13.02 -9.15 -22.27
CA ASN A 6 11.97 -10.15 -22.05
C ASN A 6 11.03 -9.64 -20.93
N ASP A 7 9.73 -9.81 -21.11
CA ASP A 7 8.71 -9.35 -20.13
C ASP A 7 8.96 -9.93 -18.73
N SER A 8 9.49 -11.16 -18.63
CA SER A 8 9.90 -11.78 -17.35
C SER A 8 10.97 -10.97 -16.63
N ASP A 9 11.96 -10.43 -17.35
CA ASP A 9 13.04 -9.63 -16.78
C ASP A 9 12.52 -8.27 -16.28
N ILE A 10 11.49 -7.72 -16.94
CA ILE A 10 10.86 -6.46 -16.52
C ILE A 10 10.14 -6.66 -15.18
N VAL A 11 9.33 -7.72 -15.06
CA VAL A 11 8.60 -8.02 -13.83
C VAL A 11 9.56 -8.33 -12.69
N TYR A 12 10.56 -9.20 -12.92
CA TYR A 12 11.56 -9.54 -11.91
C TYR A 12 12.32 -8.30 -11.42
N ARG A 13 12.80 -7.47 -12.36
CA ARG A 13 13.47 -6.21 -12.03
C ARG A 13 12.60 -5.30 -11.18
N ASN A 14 11.33 -5.12 -11.54
CA ASN A 14 10.39 -4.30 -10.77
C ASN A 14 10.26 -4.78 -9.32
N ILE A 15 10.22 -6.09 -9.11
CA ILE A 15 10.14 -6.69 -7.77
C ILE A 15 11.40 -6.39 -6.95
N ILE A 16 12.60 -6.67 -7.50
CA ILE A 16 13.85 -6.56 -6.75
C ILE A 16 14.33 -5.12 -6.55
N THR A 17 13.90 -4.19 -7.41
CA THR A 17 14.28 -2.77 -7.32
C THR A 17 13.34 -1.93 -6.46
N ARG A 18 12.15 -2.44 -6.12
CA ARG A 18 11.23 -1.73 -5.25
C ARG A 18 11.84 -1.43 -3.88
N THR A 19 11.84 -0.18 -3.52
CA THR A 19 12.31 0.31 -2.21
C THR A 19 11.22 1.09 -1.48
N SER A 20 11.39 1.29 -0.16
CA SER A 20 10.51 2.14 0.64
C SER A 20 10.97 3.59 0.56
N VAL A 21 10.20 4.42 -0.14
CA VAL A 21 10.47 5.85 -0.31
C VAL A 21 9.72 6.65 0.75
N ARG A 22 10.41 7.61 1.39
CA ARG A 22 9.88 8.42 2.51
C ARG A 22 10.12 9.93 2.32
N SER A 23 10.52 10.36 1.14
CA SER A 23 10.74 11.77 0.79
C SER A 23 10.15 12.03 -0.59
N TYR A 24 9.23 12.98 -0.69
CA TYR A 24 8.43 13.19 -1.89
C TYR A 24 8.56 14.61 -2.40
N GLN A 25 8.44 14.77 -3.73
CA GLN A 25 8.32 16.06 -4.38
C GLN A 25 6.93 16.65 -4.07
N ASP A 26 6.85 17.98 -4.07
CA ASP A 26 5.57 18.69 -4.02
C ASP A 26 4.92 18.65 -5.42
N LYS A 27 4.46 17.48 -5.80
CA LYS A 27 3.84 17.20 -7.09
C LYS A 27 2.68 16.24 -6.90
N PRO A 28 1.47 16.59 -7.35
CA PRO A 28 0.32 15.71 -7.26
C PRO A 28 0.52 14.43 -8.09
N VAL A 29 -0.09 13.35 -7.63
CA VAL A 29 -0.19 12.09 -8.39
C VAL A 29 -1.44 12.16 -9.25
N GLU A 30 -1.30 11.87 -10.53
CA GLU A 30 -2.38 11.90 -11.53
C GLU A 30 -3.47 10.86 -11.20
N ASP A 31 -4.73 11.22 -11.39
CA ASP A 31 -5.87 10.33 -11.11
C ASP A 31 -5.81 9.02 -11.91
N SER A 32 -5.28 9.07 -13.13
CA SER A 32 -5.05 7.86 -13.93
C SER A 32 -4.03 6.89 -13.33
N LYS A 33 -3.03 7.40 -12.62
CA LYS A 33 -2.07 6.57 -11.87
C LYS A 33 -2.72 6.01 -10.61
N ILE A 34 -3.53 6.82 -9.92
CA ILE A 34 -4.27 6.37 -8.72
C ILE A 34 -5.21 5.22 -9.10
N GLU A 35 -5.96 5.34 -10.20
CA GLU A 35 -6.80 4.24 -10.67
C GLU A 35 -5.99 2.96 -10.95
N LYS A 36 -4.84 3.06 -11.60
CA LYS A 36 -3.95 1.90 -11.83
C LYS A 36 -3.45 1.26 -10.54
N LEU A 37 -3.14 2.06 -9.51
CA LEU A 37 -2.75 1.55 -8.19
C LEU A 37 -3.90 0.74 -7.56
N LEU A 38 -5.12 1.27 -7.59
CA LEU A 38 -6.29 0.58 -7.05
C LEU A 38 -6.61 -0.72 -7.82
N ARG A 39 -6.55 -0.68 -9.16
CA ARG A 39 -6.71 -1.89 -10.00
C ARG A 39 -5.66 -2.95 -9.68
N ALA A 40 -4.41 -2.55 -9.46
CA ALA A 40 -3.35 -3.49 -9.07
C ALA A 40 -3.64 -4.13 -7.70
N GLY A 41 -4.10 -3.34 -6.73
CA GLY A 41 -4.54 -3.86 -5.44
C GLY A 41 -5.68 -4.86 -5.58
N MET A 42 -6.71 -4.52 -6.35
CA MET A 42 -7.87 -5.39 -6.59
C MET A 42 -7.56 -6.65 -7.41
N ALA A 43 -6.42 -6.69 -8.10
CA ALA A 43 -5.96 -7.87 -8.84
C ALA A 43 -5.21 -8.89 -7.95
N ALA A 44 -5.09 -8.63 -6.66
CA ALA A 44 -4.46 -9.57 -5.72
C ALA A 44 -5.28 -10.86 -5.58
N PRO A 45 -4.65 -12.00 -5.29
CA PRO A 45 -5.37 -13.19 -4.88
C PRO A 45 -5.99 -12.98 -3.48
N SER A 46 -7.07 -13.69 -3.19
CA SER A 46 -7.66 -13.77 -1.86
C SER A 46 -8.22 -15.16 -1.59
N ALA A 47 -8.36 -15.52 -0.31
CA ALA A 47 -8.92 -16.79 0.09
C ALA A 47 -10.32 -16.97 -0.55
N VAL A 48 -10.52 -18.07 -1.27
CA VAL A 48 -11.73 -18.40 -2.04
C VAL A 48 -12.28 -17.25 -2.91
N ASN A 49 -11.38 -16.33 -3.32
CA ASN A 49 -11.71 -15.13 -4.10
C ASN A 49 -12.73 -14.19 -3.39
N ILE A 50 -12.65 -14.08 -2.06
CA ILE A 50 -13.59 -13.27 -1.26
C ILE A 50 -13.37 -11.76 -1.40
N GLN A 51 -12.12 -11.35 -1.75
CA GLN A 51 -11.75 -9.96 -2.02
C GLN A 51 -12.09 -8.99 -0.86
N PRO A 52 -11.60 -9.26 0.35
CA PRO A 52 -12.00 -8.54 1.57
C PRO A 52 -11.25 -7.22 1.76
N TRP A 53 -11.00 -6.49 0.69
CA TRP A 53 -10.29 -5.22 0.74
C TRP A 53 -11.21 -4.04 0.52
N HIS A 54 -10.91 -2.97 1.24
CA HIS A 54 -11.51 -1.66 1.04
C HIS A 54 -10.38 -0.62 0.99
N PHE A 55 -10.36 0.23 -0.04
CA PHE A 55 -9.32 1.22 -0.25
C PHE A 55 -9.86 2.62 -0.06
N ILE A 56 -9.16 3.45 0.73
CA ILE A 56 -9.50 4.84 0.95
C ILE A 56 -8.37 5.70 0.42
N VAL A 57 -8.67 6.50 -0.59
CA VAL A 57 -7.73 7.45 -1.20
C VAL A 57 -7.77 8.76 -0.43
N VAL A 58 -6.64 9.16 0.14
CA VAL A 58 -6.51 10.39 0.92
C VAL A 58 -5.59 11.37 0.18
N LYS A 59 -6.16 12.47 -0.28
CA LYS A 59 -5.45 13.60 -0.93
C LYS A 59 -5.54 14.88 -0.10
N ASN A 60 -6.45 14.92 0.87
CA ASN A 60 -6.65 16.09 1.72
C ASN A 60 -5.46 16.27 2.68
N LYS A 61 -4.85 17.44 2.63
CA LYS A 61 -3.64 17.77 3.39
C LYS A 61 -3.81 17.62 4.90
N ALA A 62 -4.91 18.16 5.44
CA ALA A 62 -5.17 18.08 6.87
C ALA A 62 -5.36 16.61 7.35
N THR A 63 -5.98 15.78 6.51
CA THR A 63 -6.13 14.34 6.80
C THR A 63 -4.78 13.60 6.74
N LEU A 64 -3.91 13.94 5.78
CA LEU A 64 -2.55 13.39 5.68
C LEU A 64 -1.69 13.78 6.90
N GLU A 65 -1.82 15.01 7.39
CA GLU A 65 -1.16 15.49 8.60
C GLU A 65 -1.63 14.69 9.83
N LYS A 66 -2.93 14.45 9.96
CA LYS A 66 -3.49 13.63 11.05
C LYS A 66 -3.03 12.16 10.98
N ILE A 67 -2.94 11.58 9.80
CA ILE A 67 -2.36 10.23 9.61
C ILE A 67 -0.90 10.20 10.11
N ALA A 68 -0.12 11.23 9.81
CA ALA A 68 1.27 11.34 10.26
C ALA A 68 1.41 11.46 11.79
N GLU A 69 0.44 12.09 12.46
CA GLU A 69 0.37 12.18 13.93
C GLU A 69 0.01 10.82 14.56
N ILE A 70 -0.99 10.13 13.99
CA ILE A 70 -1.50 8.85 14.52
C ILE A 70 -0.48 7.71 14.33
N THR A 71 0.22 7.70 13.20
CA THR A 71 1.09 6.58 12.83
C THR A 71 2.56 7.00 12.88
N PRO A 72 3.33 6.62 13.92
CA PRO A 72 4.71 7.07 14.11
C PRO A 72 5.65 6.82 12.91
N ASN A 73 5.38 5.74 12.16
CA ASN A 73 6.15 5.36 10.98
C ASN A 73 5.65 6.00 9.68
N ALA A 74 4.61 6.83 9.73
CA ALA A 74 4.02 7.54 8.59
C ALA A 74 4.25 9.06 8.63
N LYS A 75 5.26 9.53 9.36
CA LYS A 75 5.55 10.98 9.51
C LYS A 75 5.68 11.72 8.17
N MET A 76 6.14 11.03 7.13
CA MET A 76 6.27 11.57 5.78
C MET A 76 4.92 11.83 5.10
N ALA A 77 3.81 11.32 5.62
CA ALA A 77 2.47 11.56 5.05
C ALA A 77 2.11 13.05 5.03
N LYS A 78 2.59 13.83 6.01
CA LYS A 78 2.39 15.29 6.04
C LYS A 78 3.02 16.04 4.85
N GLU A 79 4.01 15.43 4.17
CA GLU A 79 4.70 16.02 3.01
C GLU A 79 4.30 15.33 1.69
N ALA A 80 3.58 14.21 1.78
CA ALA A 80 3.17 13.45 0.62
C ALA A 80 1.90 14.02 -0.03
N PRO A 81 1.75 13.89 -1.36
CA PRO A 81 0.54 14.31 -2.07
C PRO A 81 -0.61 13.30 -1.93
N LEU A 82 -0.32 12.06 -1.50
CA LEU A 82 -1.27 10.95 -1.53
C LEU A 82 -0.96 9.92 -0.46
N ALA A 83 -2.01 9.37 0.13
CA ALA A 83 -1.97 8.10 0.84
C ALA A 83 -3.15 7.20 0.41
N ILE A 84 -2.95 5.89 0.42
CA ILE A 84 -4.00 4.90 0.29
C ILE A 84 -4.06 4.12 1.60
N VAL A 85 -5.17 4.22 2.32
CA VAL A 85 -5.43 3.38 3.49
C VAL A 85 -6.08 2.10 3.00
N VAL A 86 -5.38 0.98 3.19
CA VAL A 86 -5.89 -0.36 2.88
C VAL A 86 -6.57 -0.90 4.11
N CYS A 87 -7.80 -1.35 3.96
CA CYS A 87 -8.61 -1.89 5.05
C CYS A 87 -9.10 -3.29 4.71
N GLY A 88 -9.34 -4.10 5.74
CA GLY A 88 -10.15 -5.31 5.63
C GLY A 88 -11.63 -4.98 5.73
N ASP A 89 -12.43 -5.58 4.85
CA ASP A 89 -13.89 -5.48 4.87
C ASP A 89 -14.49 -6.77 5.45
N MET A 90 -15.03 -6.66 6.65
CA MET A 90 -15.57 -7.80 7.39
C MET A 90 -17.06 -8.05 7.11
N ARG A 91 -17.68 -7.38 6.14
CA ARG A 91 -19.11 -7.55 5.78
C ARG A 91 -19.39 -8.83 5.02
N ASN A 92 -18.35 -9.52 4.55
CA ASN A 92 -18.51 -10.76 3.79
C ASN A 92 -19.09 -11.89 4.65
N GLU A 93 -20.08 -12.59 4.11
CA GLU A 93 -20.75 -13.75 4.73
C GLU A 93 -19.91 -15.05 4.54
N SER A 94 -18.62 -15.00 4.82
CA SER A 94 -17.76 -16.20 4.80
C SER A 94 -17.76 -16.90 6.15
N ASN A 95 -17.36 -18.19 6.16
CA ASN A 95 -17.14 -18.89 7.42
C ASN A 95 -15.95 -18.28 8.18
N ASP A 96 -15.87 -18.55 9.48
CA ASP A 96 -14.87 -17.96 10.36
C ASP A 96 -13.44 -18.25 9.92
N LEU A 97 -13.15 -19.46 9.42
CA LEU A 97 -11.82 -19.82 8.91
C LEU A 97 -11.40 -18.96 7.72
N VAL A 98 -12.28 -18.76 6.73
CA VAL A 98 -11.97 -17.91 5.57
C VAL A 98 -11.78 -16.48 5.99
N ARG A 99 -12.55 -16.02 6.98
CA ARG A 99 -12.45 -14.68 7.52
C ARG A 99 -11.10 -14.38 8.16
N GLU A 100 -10.42 -15.37 8.76
CA GLU A 100 -9.08 -15.22 9.35
C GLU A 100 -7.98 -14.90 8.31
N PHE A 101 -8.19 -15.22 7.02
CA PHE A 101 -7.22 -14.93 5.97
C PHE A 101 -7.19 -13.44 5.52
N TRP A 102 -8.10 -12.60 5.97
CA TRP A 102 -8.21 -11.22 5.52
C TRP A 102 -6.89 -10.44 5.59
N VAL A 103 -6.07 -10.67 6.63
CA VAL A 103 -4.76 -10.02 6.79
C VAL A 103 -3.80 -10.40 5.66
N GLN A 104 -3.81 -11.67 5.24
CA GLN A 104 -3.00 -12.16 4.13
C GLN A 104 -3.48 -11.56 2.81
N ASP A 105 -4.79 -11.52 2.60
CA ASP A 105 -5.44 -11.01 1.39
C ASP A 105 -5.13 -9.51 1.19
N VAL A 106 -5.32 -8.68 2.24
CA VAL A 106 -5.01 -7.25 2.14
C VAL A 106 -3.50 -6.98 2.10
N SER A 107 -2.66 -7.89 2.61
CA SER A 107 -1.21 -7.83 2.45
C SER A 107 -0.81 -8.03 0.99
N ALA A 108 -1.41 -9.01 0.31
CA ALA A 108 -1.19 -9.25 -1.11
C ALA A 108 -1.63 -8.03 -1.95
N ALA A 109 -2.80 -7.45 -1.64
CA ALA A 109 -3.29 -6.23 -2.29
C ALA A 109 -2.35 -5.03 -2.06
N THR A 110 -1.87 -4.85 -0.81
CA THR A 110 -0.89 -3.81 -0.45
C THR A 110 0.39 -3.97 -1.26
N GLN A 111 0.94 -5.18 -1.35
CA GLN A 111 2.17 -5.44 -2.11
C GLN A 111 1.99 -5.16 -3.60
N ASN A 112 0.85 -5.53 -4.19
CA ASN A 112 0.56 -5.20 -5.60
C ASN A 112 0.56 -3.69 -5.85
N ILE A 113 -0.03 -2.89 -4.94
CA ILE A 113 0.00 -1.41 -5.03
C ILE A 113 1.45 -0.89 -4.98
N LEU A 114 2.30 -1.43 -4.10
CA LEU A 114 3.71 -1.03 -4.01
C LEU A 114 4.49 -1.35 -5.29
N LEU A 115 4.24 -2.50 -5.90
CA LEU A 115 4.88 -2.90 -7.16
C LEU A 115 4.40 -2.03 -8.33
N ALA A 116 3.09 -1.74 -8.39
CA ALA A 116 2.52 -0.85 -9.39
C ALA A 116 3.05 0.59 -9.26
N ALA A 117 3.21 1.08 -8.03
CA ALA A 117 3.83 2.39 -7.78
C ALA A 117 5.25 2.44 -8.33
N ASN A 118 6.10 1.43 -8.01
CA ASN A 118 7.46 1.34 -8.50
C ASN A 118 7.53 1.30 -10.04
N ALA A 119 6.66 0.52 -10.69
CA ALA A 119 6.58 0.43 -12.15
C ALA A 119 6.16 1.75 -12.82
N MET A 120 5.46 2.62 -12.10
CA MET A 120 5.02 3.95 -12.57
C MET A 120 5.93 5.09 -12.12
N GLU A 121 7.14 4.78 -11.64
CA GLU A 121 8.13 5.75 -11.14
C GLU A 121 7.62 6.57 -9.93
N LEU A 122 6.66 6.02 -9.19
CA LEU A 122 6.22 6.57 -7.93
C LEU A 122 7.00 5.94 -6.77
N GLY A 123 7.33 6.74 -5.78
CA GLY A 123 7.83 6.28 -4.50
C GLY A 123 6.66 5.90 -3.60
N ALA A 124 6.78 4.78 -2.89
CA ALA A 124 5.78 4.35 -1.94
C ALA A 124 6.41 3.68 -0.71
N VAL A 125 5.70 3.74 0.41
CA VAL A 125 6.08 3.00 1.63
C VAL A 125 4.84 2.44 2.32
N TRP A 126 4.94 1.19 2.75
CA TRP A 126 3.96 0.54 3.61
C TRP A 126 4.20 0.92 5.06
N THR A 127 3.22 1.52 5.72
CA THR A 127 3.21 1.77 7.16
C THR A 127 2.08 0.97 7.82
N GLY A 128 2.43 0.14 8.82
CA GLY A 128 1.47 -0.74 9.48
C GLY A 128 0.54 0.02 10.42
N THR A 129 -0.75 -0.27 10.32
CA THR A 129 -1.79 0.15 11.26
C THR A 129 -2.19 -1.02 12.13
N TYR A 130 -2.74 -2.09 11.54
CA TYR A 130 -3.01 -3.35 12.21
C TYR A 130 -1.69 -4.11 12.53
N PRO A 131 -1.56 -4.83 13.66
CA PRO A 131 -2.58 -5.11 14.68
C PRO A 131 -2.62 -4.11 15.85
N ALA A 132 -2.05 -2.92 15.73
CA ALA A 132 -2.05 -1.93 16.80
C ALA A 132 -3.46 -1.33 16.97
N GLN A 133 -4.22 -1.82 17.97
CA GLN A 133 -5.62 -1.45 18.19
C GLN A 133 -5.83 0.06 18.28
N ASN A 134 -4.99 0.76 19.07
CA ASN A 134 -5.07 2.21 19.20
C ASN A 134 -4.92 2.96 17.88
N ARG A 135 -4.10 2.45 16.95
CA ARG A 135 -3.96 3.03 15.60
C ARG A 135 -5.16 2.73 14.73
N CYS A 136 -5.67 1.49 14.79
CA CYS A 136 -6.87 1.10 14.05
C CYS A 136 -8.05 1.98 14.45
N GLU A 137 -8.28 2.17 15.76
CA GLU A 137 -9.34 3.02 16.29
C GLU A 137 -9.18 4.47 15.86
N ALA A 138 -7.97 5.04 16.00
CA ALA A 138 -7.71 6.44 15.62
C ALA A 138 -7.87 6.70 14.12
N ILE A 139 -7.41 5.78 13.26
CA ILE A 139 -7.62 5.89 11.80
C ILE A 139 -9.09 5.70 11.45
N SER A 140 -9.80 4.77 12.10
CA SER A 140 -11.24 4.56 11.88
C SER A 140 -12.04 5.82 12.25
N GLN A 141 -11.73 6.45 13.37
CA GLN A 141 -12.36 7.71 13.78
C GLN A 141 -12.04 8.85 12.81
N LEU A 142 -10.77 9.01 12.42
CA LEU A 142 -10.35 10.05 11.47
C LEU A 142 -11.08 9.97 10.13
N LEU A 143 -11.32 8.74 9.65
CA LEU A 143 -11.91 8.48 8.33
C LEU A 143 -13.40 8.13 8.41
N ASN A 144 -14.03 8.18 9.59
CA ASN A 144 -15.44 7.84 9.83
C ASN A 144 -15.80 6.44 9.30
N LEU A 145 -14.96 5.43 9.57
CA LEU A 145 -15.19 4.08 9.09
C LEU A 145 -16.21 3.34 9.95
N PRO A 146 -17.08 2.53 9.35
CA PRO A 146 -17.93 1.62 10.10
C PRO A 146 -17.08 0.53 10.77
N SER A 147 -17.59 -0.06 11.84
CA SER A 147 -16.88 -1.10 12.62
C SER A 147 -16.51 -2.35 11.81
N SER A 148 -17.19 -2.58 10.68
CA SER A 148 -16.89 -3.67 9.75
C SER A 148 -15.70 -3.41 8.82
N ILE A 149 -15.17 -2.18 8.78
CA ILE A 149 -14.00 -1.81 7.97
C ILE A 149 -12.81 -1.59 8.90
N ILE A 150 -11.84 -2.48 8.84
CA ILE A 150 -10.67 -2.50 9.74
C ILE A 150 -9.44 -1.94 9.02
N PRO A 151 -8.89 -0.78 9.44
CA PRO A 151 -7.65 -0.25 8.87
C PRO A 151 -6.48 -1.22 9.05
N PHE A 152 -5.85 -1.60 7.95
CA PHE A 152 -4.74 -2.55 7.93
C PHE A 152 -3.39 -1.87 7.77
N SER A 153 -3.25 -1.06 6.73
CA SER A 153 -2.02 -0.34 6.44
C SER A 153 -2.30 1.01 5.79
N THR A 154 -1.34 1.92 5.89
CA THR A 154 -1.34 3.15 5.11
C THR A 154 -0.16 3.14 4.16
N ILE A 155 -0.42 3.23 2.87
CA ILE A 155 0.60 3.37 1.83
C ILE A 155 0.74 4.86 1.53
N VAL A 156 1.88 5.44 1.90
CA VAL A 156 2.20 6.84 1.56
C VAL A 156 2.88 6.86 0.19
N ILE A 157 2.41 7.71 -0.72
CA ILE A 157 2.76 7.67 -2.15
C ILE A 157 3.02 9.08 -2.68
N GLY A 158 4.01 9.20 -3.56
CA GLY A 158 4.32 10.43 -4.29
C GLY A 158 5.51 10.25 -5.22
N TYR A 159 5.87 11.28 -5.94
CA TYR A 159 7.11 11.26 -6.72
C TYR A 159 8.32 11.35 -5.79
N PRO A 160 9.32 10.46 -5.88
CA PRO A 160 10.47 10.48 -4.98
C PRO A 160 11.31 11.75 -5.21
N LYS A 161 11.78 12.38 -4.12
CA LYS A 161 12.77 13.48 -4.22
C LYS A 161 14.14 12.97 -4.65
N GLU A 162 14.47 11.75 -4.22
CA GLU A 162 15.78 11.14 -4.44
C GLU A 162 15.63 9.68 -4.89
N THR A 163 16.51 9.24 -5.74
CA THR A 163 16.57 7.83 -6.15
C THR A 163 17.10 6.99 -4.98
N GLN A 164 16.30 6.03 -4.54
CA GLN A 164 16.72 5.07 -3.53
C GLN A 164 17.43 3.89 -4.18
N GLN A 165 18.54 3.48 -3.61
CA GLN A 165 19.26 2.29 -4.07
C GLN A 165 18.61 1.03 -3.49
N PRO A 166 18.29 0.03 -4.33
CA PRO A 166 17.83 -1.27 -3.85
C PRO A 166 18.89 -1.93 -2.98
N LYS A 167 18.44 -2.62 -1.93
CA LYS A 167 19.32 -3.44 -1.08
C LYS A 167 19.22 -4.89 -1.53
N ASP A 168 20.35 -5.55 -1.68
CA ASP A 168 20.36 -7.00 -1.77
C ASP A 168 19.86 -7.59 -0.44
N LYS A 169 18.84 -8.45 -0.54
CA LYS A 169 18.19 -9.10 0.60
C LYS A 169 18.31 -10.62 0.53
N TRP A 170 19.12 -11.11 -0.41
CA TRP A 170 19.38 -12.53 -0.50
C TRP A 170 20.02 -13.06 0.79
N LYS A 171 19.50 -14.14 1.27
CA LYS A 171 20.01 -14.86 2.45
C LYS A 171 19.86 -16.34 2.21
N GLU A 172 20.97 -17.02 2.01
CA GLU A 172 21.01 -18.45 1.70
C GLU A 172 20.48 -19.28 2.86
N GLU A 173 20.69 -18.82 4.09
CA GLU A 173 20.19 -19.47 5.31
C GLU A 173 18.66 -19.53 5.43
N ASN A 174 17.92 -18.86 4.54
CA ASN A 174 16.45 -18.89 4.51
C ASN A 174 15.87 -19.90 3.51
N ILE A 175 16.74 -20.77 2.94
CA ILE A 175 16.34 -21.77 1.93
C ILE A 175 16.37 -23.17 2.51
#